data_3f6ed6a0d9577c6756c39baa7d47ba73
#
_entry.id   3f6ed6a0d9577c6756c39baa7d47ba73
#
_cell.length_a   1.000
_cell.length_b   1.000
_cell.length_c   1.000
_cell.angle_alpha   90.00
_cell.angle_beta   90.00
_cell.angle_gamma   90.00
#
_symmetry.space_group_name_H-M   'P 1'
#
loop_
_entity.id
_entity.type
_entity.pdbx_description
1 polymer ?
#
loop_
_entity_poly.entity_id
_entity_poly.type
_entity_poly.pdbx_seq_one_letter_code
_entity_poly.pdbx_strand_id
1 'polypeptide(L)'
;MDINKKAKFKFYQLPTGEDIFAKLGSNEIKEYGLNSEGQVVDTNHYHNLMEFSICRLGKGRVIFNDEVCTYDRGTIIVVSRYFPHTIISEYGEKCYWESVYINPVTFLTEQYDFGKRDIDKAIRRIEQRPLLLNDEKVPMLTQELECIMNQLRTRGYGYKNCLKGLIYAMLMEIVKINYSNSQENGMLMHTYYEETNYKLKLAIEYINDNYASDIRMSDISDAAYISESYLRSLFTSHYGVSPLKYVDYIRITQACKILDTKDKSIAEVARECGFNNMSTFNKNFKKFTGKTPKQYEKENTRKID
;
A
#
# COMPACT_ATOMS: atom_id res chain seq x y z
N MET A 1 13.70 -14.77 17.89
CA MET A 1 13.01 -15.10 16.62
C MET A 1 13.58 -14.20 15.55
N ASP A 2 14.16 -14.76 14.54
CA ASP A 2 14.79 -13.97 13.46
C ASP A 2 13.67 -13.39 12.56
N ILE A 3 13.20 -12.17 12.89
CA ILE A 3 12.13 -11.46 12.19
C ILE A 3 12.66 -10.80 10.89
N ASN A 4 13.92 -11.00 10.58
CA ASN A 4 14.62 -10.44 9.42
C ASN A 4 14.28 -11.12 8.08
N LYS A 5 13.01 -11.53 7.87
CA LYS A 5 12.58 -12.01 6.57
C LYS A 5 12.11 -10.86 5.71
N LYS A 6 12.66 -10.80 4.49
CA LYS A 6 12.42 -9.75 3.49
C LYS A 6 10.94 -9.62 3.19
N ALA A 7 10.39 -8.43 3.38
CA ALA A 7 8.99 -8.15 3.07
C ALA A 7 8.69 -8.40 1.59
N LYS A 8 7.58 -9.09 1.31
CA LYS A 8 7.11 -9.35 -0.05
C LYS A 8 6.20 -8.21 -0.52
N PHE A 9 6.47 -7.69 -1.69
CA PHE A 9 5.57 -6.71 -2.27
C PHE A 9 4.29 -7.36 -2.78
N LYS A 10 3.14 -6.79 -2.38
CA LYS A 10 1.82 -7.11 -2.91
C LYS A 10 1.28 -5.90 -3.66
N PHE A 11 1.12 -6.05 -4.96
CA PHE A 11 0.49 -5.02 -5.75
C PHE A 11 -1.03 -5.17 -5.72
N TYR A 12 -1.71 -4.10 -5.35
CA TYR A 12 -3.16 -3.99 -5.47
C TYR A 12 -3.52 -3.00 -6.57
N GLN A 13 -4.36 -3.44 -7.49
CA GLN A 13 -4.90 -2.60 -8.54
C GLN A 13 -6.28 -2.10 -8.12
N LEU A 14 -6.49 -0.79 -8.20
CA LEU A 14 -7.83 -0.24 -8.08
C LEU A 14 -8.63 -0.65 -9.32
N PRO A 15 -9.89 -1.12 -9.17
CA PRO A 15 -10.75 -1.37 -10.32
C PRO A 15 -10.93 -0.11 -11.15
N THR A 16 -11.10 -0.26 -12.47
CA THR A 16 -11.25 0.88 -13.39
C THR A 16 -12.40 1.78 -12.96
N GLY A 17 -12.11 3.07 -12.77
CA GLY A 17 -13.10 4.08 -12.35
C GLY A 17 -13.53 3.98 -10.87
N GLU A 18 -12.77 3.27 -10.04
CA GLU A 18 -12.97 3.20 -8.59
C GLU A 18 -11.81 3.87 -7.86
N ASP A 19 -12.12 4.62 -6.80
CA ASP A 19 -11.12 5.26 -5.93
C ASP A 19 -10.66 4.35 -4.79
N ILE A 20 -11.31 3.20 -4.62
CA ILE A 20 -11.14 2.30 -3.49
C ILE A 20 -11.22 0.82 -3.93
N PHE A 21 -10.43 -0.03 -3.29
CA PHE A 21 -10.51 -1.47 -3.36
C PHE A 21 -10.82 -2.02 -1.97
N ALA A 22 -11.64 -3.06 -1.85
CA ALA A 22 -11.99 -3.63 -0.56
C ALA A 22 -11.91 -5.15 -0.54
N LYS A 23 -11.56 -5.69 0.62
CA LYS A 23 -11.67 -7.10 0.99
C LYS A 23 -12.72 -7.21 2.09
N LEU A 24 -13.92 -7.60 1.72
CA LEU A 24 -15.08 -7.73 2.59
C LEU A 24 -15.68 -9.13 2.41
N GLY A 25 -16.05 -9.78 3.51
CA GLY A 25 -16.78 -11.05 3.47
C GLY A 25 -16.07 -12.22 4.14
N SER A 26 -16.83 -13.28 4.38
CA SER A 26 -16.44 -14.45 5.19
C SER A 26 -15.28 -15.28 4.65
N ASN A 27 -14.90 -15.12 3.38
CA ASN A 27 -13.74 -15.81 2.80
C ASN A 27 -12.40 -15.36 3.42
N GLU A 28 -12.40 -14.26 4.18
CA GLU A 28 -11.24 -13.76 4.92
C GLU A 28 -11.13 -14.32 6.35
N ILE A 29 -12.03 -15.22 6.76
CA ILE A 29 -11.95 -15.92 8.07
C ILE A 29 -10.87 -17.01 7.97
N LYS A 30 -9.73 -16.81 8.59
CA LYS A 30 -8.59 -17.73 8.54
C LYS A 30 -7.60 -17.49 9.67
N GLU A 31 -6.68 -18.41 9.86
CA GLU A 31 -5.48 -18.16 10.63
C GLU A 31 -4.49 -17.36 9.77
N TYR A 32 -4.12 -16.18 10.23
CA TYR A 32 -3.16 -15.31 9.53
C TYR A 32 -1.74 -15.61 10.01
N GLY A 33 -0.80 -15.67 9.07
CA GLY A 33 0.61 -15.75 9.39
C GLY A 33 1.08 -17.06 10.04
N LEU A 34 0.25 -18.11 10.04
CA LEU A 34 0.56 -19.43 10.56
C LEU A 34 0.42 -20.51 9.49
N ASN A 35 1.23 -21.59 9.58
CA ASN A 35 1.02 -22.80 8.82
C ASN A 35 0.11 -23.77 9.58
N SER A 36 -0.20 -24.94 9.00
CA SER A 36 -1.05 -25.98 9.61
C SER A 36 -0.50 -26.54 10.93
N GLU A 37 0.78 -26.33 11.23
CA GLU A 37 1.45 -26.76 12.45
C GLU A 37 1.53 -25.62 13.50
N GLY A 38 0.91 -24.46 13.23
CA GLY A 38 0.92 -23.28 14.10
C GLY A 38 2.26 -22.51 14.11
N GLN A 39 3.17 -22.81 13.19
CA GLN A 39 4.43 -22.10 13.08
C GLN A 39 4.22 -20.81 12.28
N VAL A 40 4.88 -19.73 12.72
CA VAL A 40 4.84 -18.44 12.00
C VAL A 40 5.48 -18.61 10.63
N VAL A 41 4.70 -18.37 9.59
CA VAL A 41 5.18 -18.30 8.21
C VAL A 41 5.47 -16.85 7.83
N ASP A 42 6.41 -16.69 6.89
CA ASP A 42 6.78 -15.38 6.38
C ASP A 42 5.63 -14.75 5.59
N THR A 43 4.84 -13.93 6.27
CA THR A 43 3.76 -13.14 5.70
C THR A 43 4.08 -11.64 5.68
N ASN A 44 5.31 -11.26 6.07
CA ASN A 44 5.73 -9.86 6.01
C ASN A 44 5.61 -9.33 4.59
N HIS A 45 4.84 -8.25 4.42
CA HIS A 45 4.56 -7.68 3.12
C HIS A 45 4.33 -6.17 3.20
N TYR A 46 4.38 -5.53 2.05
CA TYR A 46 4.00 -4.14 1.84
C TYR A 46 3.25 -4.02 0.51
N HIS A 47 2.49 -2.95 0.36
CA HIS A 47 1.68 -2.71 -0.85
C HIS A 47 1.64 -1.22 -1.23
N ASN A 48 1.19 -0.97 -2.46
CA ASN A 48 1.15 0.37 -3.09
C ASN A 48 -0.05 1.23 -2.67
N LEU A 49 -1.02 0.67 -1.96
CA LEU A 49 -2.19 1.39 -1.46
C LEU A 49 -2.08 1.55 0.05
N MET A 50 -2.68 2.58 0.58
CA MET A 50 -2.91 2.74 2.01
C MET A 50 -4.03 1.81 2.45
N GLU A 51 -3.82 1.08 3.55
CA GLU A 51 -4.77 0.11 4.10
C GLU A 51 -5.45 0.65 5.34
N PHE A 52 -6.75 0.46 5.41
CA PHE A 52 -7.58 0.65 6.59
C PHE A 52 -8.30 -0.66 6.87
N SER A 53 -8.00 -1.30 7.99
CA SER A 53 -8.57 -2.59 8.32
C SER A 53 -9.11 -2.60 9.73
N ILE A 54 -10.25 -3.30 9.92
CA ILE A 54 -10.85 -3.52 11.24
C ILE A 54 -10.95 -5.01 11.53
N CYS A 55 -10.51 -5.41 12.72
CA CYS A 55 -10.63 -6.77 13.21
C CYS A 55 -12.06 -7.04 13.68
N ARG A 56 -12.77 -7.93 13.00
CA ARG A 56 -14.15 -8.33 13.33
C ARG A 56 -14.22 -9.52 14.28
N LEU A 57 -13.21 -10.38 14.22
CA LEU A 57 -13.14 -11.61 14.98
C LEU A 57 -11.70 -12.00 15.26
N GLY A 58 -11.46 -12.61 16.43
CA GLY A 58 -10.18 -13.17 16.81
C GLY A 58 -9.22 -12.18 17.44
N LYS A 59 -8.02 -12.65 17.72
CA LYS A 59 -6.93 -11.91 18.36
C LYS A 59 -5.57 -12.40 17.88
N GLY A 60 -4.53 -11.61 18.12
CA GLY A 60 -3.19 -11.97 17.71
C GLY A 60 -2.21 -10.80 17.78
N ARG A 61 -1.29 -10.75 16.84
CA ARG A 61 -0.24 -9.73 16.78
C ARG A 61 -0.16 -9.11 15.39
N VAL A 62 0.01 -7.81 15.35
CA VAL A 62 0.43 -7.06 14.15
C VAL A 62 1.88 -6.67 14.36
N ILE A 63 2.71 -6.86 13.35
CA ILE A 63 4.11 -6.44 13.38
C ILE A 63 4.28 -5.35 12.32
N PHE A 64 4.71 -4.19 12.77
CA PHE A 64 5.08 -3.04 11.94
C PHE A 64 6.60 -2.91 11.95
N ASN A 65 7.26 -3.33 10.87
CA ASN A 65 8.71 -3.56 10.85
C ASN A 65 9.15 -4.49 12.01
N ASP A 66 9.76 -3.94 13.07
CA ASP A 66 10.23 -4.69 14.24
C ASP A 66 9.35 -4.48 15.49
N GLU A 67 8.36 -3.59 15.40
CA GLU A 67 7.43 -3.31 16.51
C GLU A 67 6.29 -4.32 16.52
N VAL A 68 6.14 -5.03 17.64
CA VAL A 68 5.10 -6.04 17.83
C VAL A 68 3.98 -5.46 18.70
N CYS A 69 2.79 -5.36 18.12
CA CYS A 69 1.58 -4.90 18.79
C CYS A 69 0.56 -6.04 18.87
N THR A 70 -0.23 -6.09 19.93
CA THR A 70 -1.36 -7.03 20.04
C THR A 70 -2.62 -6.43 19.45
N TYR A 71 -3.47 -7.29 18.89
CA TYR A 71 -4.82 -6.90 18.42
C TYR A 71 -5.87 -7.87 18.93
N ASP A 72 -7.07 -7.39 19.03
CA ASP A 72 -8.30 -8.14 19.30
C ASP A 72 -9.45 -7.57 18.46
N ARG A 73 -10.67 -8.06 18.71
CA ARG A 73 -11.86 -7.53 18.05
C ARG A 73 -12.02 -6.03 18.32
N GLY A 74 -12.35 -5.27 17.29
CA GLY A 74 -12.48 -3.81 17.33
C GLY A 74 -11.15 -3.07 17.08
N THR A 75 -10.03 -3.79 16.97
CA THR A 75 -8.77 -3.14 16.57
C THR A 75 -8.84 -2.67 15.13
N ILE A 76 -8.50 -1.39 14.92
CA ILE A 76 -8.33 -0.77 13.61
C ILE A 76 -6.83 -0.60 13.34
N ILE A 77 -6.38 -1.05 12.19
CA ILE A 77 -5.04 -0.73 11.69
C ILE A 77 -5.12 0.20 10.50
N VAL A 78 -4.21 1.17 10.47
CA VAL A 78 -4.00 2.05 9.32
C VAL A 78 -2.55 1.90 8.90
N VAL A 79 -2.33 1.41 7.67
CA VAL A 79 -0.99 1.14 7.16
C VAL A 79 -0.71 2.03 5.95
N SER A 80 0.32 2.84 6.05
CA SER A 80 0.77 3.72 4.95
C SER A 80 1.21 2.91 3.75
N ARG A 81 1.14 3.51 2.57
CA ARG A 81 1.68 2.90 1.35
C ARG A 81 3.15 2.51 1.55
N TYR A 82 3.51 1.35 1.02
CA TYR A 82 4.88 0.82 1.04
C TYR A 82 5.45 0.53 2.43
N PHE A 83 4.62 0.49 3.47
CA PHE A 83 5.07 0.20 4.83
C PHE A 83 5.01 -1.32 5.09
N PRO A 84 6.15 -1.97 5.46
CA PRO A 84 6.19 -3.40 5.76
C PRO A 84 5.41 -3.75 7.02
N HIS A 85 4.54 -4.75 6.91
CA HIS A 85 3.73 -5.22 8.03
C HIS A 85 3.31 -6.67 7.86
N THR A 86 2.89 -7.29 8.97
CA THR A 86 2.27 -8.61 8.96
C THR A 86 1.24 -8.74 10.07
N ILE A 87 0.21 -9.52 9.82
CA ILE A 87 -0.81 -9.92 10.80
C ILE A 87 -0.59 -11.40 11.12
N ILE A 88 -0.53 -11.74 12.40
CA ILE A 88 -0.35 -13.11 12.89
C ILE A 88 -1.45 -13.39 13.90
N SER A 89 -2.28 -14.39 13.63
CA SER A 89 -3.29 -14.88 14.56
C SER A 89 -2.64 -15.53 15.79
N GLU A 90 -3.30 -15.51 16.91
CA GLU A 90 -2.95 -16.43 18.00
C GLU A 90 -3.22 -17.87 17.52
N TYR A 91 -2.39 -18.81 17.98
CA TYR A 91 -2.49 -20.23 17.55
C TYR A 91 -3.87 -20.80 17.86
N GLY A 92 -4.51 -21.41 16.86
CA GLY A 92 -5.88 -21.96 16.98
C GLY A 92 -7.00 -20.91 16.83
N GLU A 93 -6.66 -19.62 16.71
CA GLU A 93 -7.64 -18.55 16.57
C GLU A 93 -7.89 -18.21 15.09
N LYS A 94 -9.13 -18.38 14.65
CA LYS A 94 -9.57 -17.86 13.36
C LYS A 94 -9.89 -16.38 13.49
N CYS A 95 -9.22 -15.57 12.71
CA CYS A 95 -9.43 -14.14 12.70
C CYS A 95 -10.14 -13.69 11.42
N TYR A 96 -10.90 -12.62 11.53
CA TYR A 96 -11.57 -11.98 10.40
C TYR A 96 -11.26 -10.49 10.38
N TRP A 97 -10.67 -10.05 9.27
CA TRP A 97 -10.36 -8.67 9.00
C TRP A 97 -11.13 -8.17 7.78
N GLU A 98 -11.76 -7.03 7.90
CA GLU A 98 -12.29 -6.28 6.77
C GLU A 98 -11.36 -5.13 6.45
N SER A 99 -11.03 -5.00 5.18
CA SER A 99 -10.01 -4.04 4.74
C SER A 99 -10.49 -3.22 3.56
N VAL A 100 -10.15 -1.94 3.55
CA VAL A 100 -10.26 -1.05 2.40
C VAL A 100 -8.90 -0.46 2.06
N TYR A 101 -8.64 -0.27 0.78
CA TYR A 101 -7.35 0.15 0.23
C TYR A 101 -7.56 1.33 -0.70
N ILE A 102 -6.83 2.41 -0.50
CA ILE A 102 -6.92 3.64 -1.30
C ILE A 102 -5.53 4.16 -1.65
N ASN A 103 -5.46 4.96 -2.71
CA ASN A 103 -4.28 5.79 -2.98
C ASN A 103 -4.62 7.24 -2.58
N PRO A 104 -4.17 7.72 -1.42
CA PRO A 104 -4.55 9.05 -0.94
C PRO A 104 -3.99 10.17 -1.83
N VAL A 105 -2.84 9.97 -2.50
CA VAL A 105 -2.27 10.97 -3.42
C VAL A 105 -3.18 11.14 -4.64
N THR A 106 -3.45 10.04 -5.36
CA THR A 106 -4.33 10.07 -6.54
C THR A 106 -5.70 10.64 -6.17
N PHE A 107 -6.27 10.14 -5.06
CA PHE A 107 -7.57 10.57 -4.59
C PHE A 107 -7.63 12.09 -4.33
N LEU A 108 -6.69 12.65 -3.56
CA LEU A 108 -6.68 14.08 -3.25
C LEU A 108 -6.36 14.94 -4.46
N THR A 109 -5.52 14.47 -5.39
CA THR A 109 -5.16 15.20 -6.60
C THR A 109 -6.32 15.25 -7.61
N GLU A 110 -7.06 14.16 -7.76
CA GLU A 110 -8.13 14.05 -8.77
C GLU A 110 -9.47 14.59 -8.29
N GLN A 111 -9.74 14.55 -7.00
CA GLN A 111 -11.06 14.89 -6.45
C GLN A 111 -11.14 16.31 -5.88
N TYR A 112 -10.02 16.96 -5.58
CA TYR A 112 -9.99 18.25 -4.92
C TYR A 112 -8.97 19.19 -5.59
N ASP A 113 -9.39 20.42 -5.81
CA ASP A 113 -8.53 21.48 -6.38
C ASP A 113 -7.61 22.10 -5.28
N PHE A 114 -6.82 21.25 -4.66
CA PHE A 114 -5.78 21.71 -3.74
C PHE A 114 -4.49 22.03 -4.50
N GLY A 115 -3.84 23.12 -4.13
CA GLY A 115 -2.48 23.36 -4.60
C GLY A 115 -1.53 22.20 -4.21
N LYS A 116 -0.60 21.84 -5.10
CA LYS A 116 0.36 20.73 -4.88
C LYS A 116 1.00 20.76 -3.49
N ARG A 117 1.34 21.95 -2.97
CA ARG A 117 1.96 22.14 -1.65
C ARG A 117 1.05 21.70 -0.49
N ASP A 118 -0.25 21.90 -0.62
CA ASP A 118 -1.20 21.56 0.45
C ASP A 118 -1.53 20.07 0.42
N ILE A 119 -1.59 19.48 -0.77
CA ILE A 119 -1.66 18.01 -0.94
C ILE A 119 -0.44 17.35 -0.30
N ASP A 120 0.77 17.81 -0.59
CA ASP A 120 2.01 17.27 -0.04
C ASP A 120 2.04 17.33 1.50
N LYS A 121 1.53 18.43 2.08
CA LYS A 121 1.41 18.55 3.54
C LYS A 121 0.38 17.56 4.12
N ALA A 122 -0.79 17.43 3.48
CA ALA A 122 -1.82 16.50 3.91
C ALA A 122 -1.31 15.06 3.83
N ILE A 123 -0.69 14.66 2.72
CA ILE A 123 -0.12 13.32 2.54
C ILE A 123 0.95 13.02 3.59
N ARG A 124 1.86 13.95 3.88
CA ARG A 124 2.86 13.76 4.95
C ARG A 124 2.22 13.47 6.30
N ARG A 125 1.09 14.11 6.62
CA ARG A 125 0.35 13.86 7.86
C ARG A 125 -0.40 12.54 7.83
N ILE A 126 -1.07 12.22 6.72
CA ILE A 126 -1.83 10.99 6.54
C ILE A 126 -0.91 9.76 6.64
N GLU A 127 0.26 9.81 6.00
CA GLU A 127 1.18 8.68 5.90
C GLU A 127 2.37 8.78 6.88
N GLN A 128 2.21 9.51 7.97
CA GLN A 128 3.28 9.76 8.93
C GLN A 128 3.81 8.48 9.55
N ARG A 129 2.91 7.57 9.95
CA ARG A 129 3.22 6.27 10.56
C ARG A 129 2.05 5.32 10.43
N PRO A 130 2.25 4.00 10.59
CA PRO A 130 1.14 3.09 10.80
C PRO A 130 0.47 3.38 12.16
N LEU A 131 -0.82 3.12 12.22
CA LEU A 131 -1.60 3.30 13.44
C LEU A 131 -2.25 1.96 13.83
N LEU A 132 -2.26 1.69 15.12
CA LEU A 132 -3.07 0.65 15.73
C LEU A 132 -3.96 1.32 16.76
N LEU A 133 -5.26 1.27 16.52
CA LEU A 133 -6.27 2.02 17.22
C LEU A 133 -7.34 1.07 17.76
N ASN A 134 -8.05 1.49 18.77
CA ASN A 134 -9.24 0.80 19.26
C ASN A 134 -10.48 1.55 18.77
N ASP A 135 -11.49 0.84 18.23
CA ASP A 135 -12.70 1.41 17.64
C ASP A 135 -13.50 2.30 18.61
N GLU A 136 -13.51 1.97 19.90
CA GLU A 136 -14.17 2.79 20.93
C GLU A 136 -13.44 4.12 21.19
N LYS A 137 -12.12 4.18 20.96
CA LYS A 137 -11.30 5.40 21.18
C LYS A 137 -11.31 6.34 19.97
N VAL A 138 -11.70 5.84 18.79
CA VAL A 138 -11.75 6.63 17.55
C VAL A 138 -13.12 6.49 16.86
N PRO A 139 -14.22 6.86 17.54
CA PRO A 139 -15.58 6.59 17.07
C PRO A 139 -15.88 7.22 15.71
N MET A 140 -15.33 8.39 15.40
CA MET A 140 -15.52 9.06 14.10
C MET A 140 -14.90 8.24 12.97
N LEU A 141 -13.63 7.85 13.12
CA LEU A 141 -12.93 7.01 12.14
C LEU A 141 -13.65 5.67 11.95
N THR A 142 -14.10 5.05 13.04
CA THR A 142 -14.86 3.80 13.02
C THR A 142 -16.14 3.94 12.20
N GLN A 143 -16.92 4.99 12.46
CA GLN A 143 -18.16 5.26 11.75
C GLN A 143 -17.94 5.52 10.26
N GLU A 144 -16.93 6.30 9.91
CA GLU A 144 -16.56 6.57 8.51
C GLU A 144 -16.18 5.28 7.79
N LEU A 145 -15.36 4.43 8.40
CA LEU A 145 -14.94 3.14 7.85
C LEU A 145 -16.13 2.19 7.65
N GLU A 146 -17.06 2.11 8.62
CA GLU A 146 -18.28 1.33 8.52
C GLU A 146 -19.20 1.83 7.38
N CYS A 147 -19.36 3.15 7.26
CA CYS A 147 -20.14 3.74 6.18
C CYS A 147 -19.51 3.42 4.81
N ILE A 148 -18.19 3.54 4.66
CA ILE A 148 -17.48 3.17 3.43
C ILE A 148 -17.73 1.71 3.08
N MET A 149 -17.54 0.79 4.03
CA MET A 149 -17.74 -0.64 3.81
C MET A 149 -19.19 -0.96 3.42
N ASN A 150 -20.16 -0.28 4.05
CA ASN A 150 -21.58 -0.46 3.71
C ASN A 150 -21.91 0.05 2.30
N GLN A 151 -21.38 1.22 1.89
CA GLN A 151 -21.55 1.72 0.51
C GLN A 151 -20.96 0.73 -0.52
N LEU A 152 -19.81 0.12 -0.22
CA LEU A 152 -19.17 -0.86 -1.11
C LEU A 152 -19.95 -2.18 -1.20
N ARG A 153 -20.68 -2.57 -0.15
CA ARG A 153 -21.56 -3.76 -0.16
C ARG A 153 -22.87 -3.51 -0.92
N THR A 154 -23.47 -2.36 -0.72
CA THR A 154 -24.81 -2.07 -1.25
C THR A 154 -24.80 -1.48 -2.63
N ARG A 155 -23.80 -0.66 -2.97
CA ARG A 155 -23.61 0.01 -4.27
C ARG A 155 -24.90 0.67 -4.81
N GLY A 156 -25.65 1.35 -3.96
CA GLY A 156 -26.88 2.06 -4.32
C GLY A 156 -26.61 3.26 -5.24
N TYR A 157 -27.70 3.91 -5.69
CA TYR A 157 -27.58 5.12 -6.49
C TYR A 157 -26.73 6.19 -5.78
N GLY A 158 -25.77 6.76 -6.49
CA GLY A 158 -24.88 7.81 -5.94
C GLY A 158 -23.78 7.31 -4.99
N TYR A 159 -23.60 5.98 -4.81
CA TYR A 159 -22.61 5.43 -3.86
C TYR A 159 -21.19 5.97 -4.08
N LYS A 160 -20.75 6.17 -5.33
CA LYS A 160 -19.41 6.73 -5.63
C LYS A 160 -19.22 8.13 -5.06
N ASN A 161 -20.24 8.99 -5.17
CA ASN A 161 -20.18 10.34 -4.61
C ASN A 161 -20.19 10.31 -3.07
N CYS A 162 -20.97 9.41 -2.46
CA CYS A 162 -20.92 9.18 -1.03
C CYS A 162 -19.54 8.70 -0.58
N LEU A 163 -18.94 7.74 -1.31
CA LEU A 163 -17.59 7.25 -1.02
C LEU A 163 -16.55 8.36 -1.07
N LYS A 164 -16.60 9.27 -2.05
CA LYS A 164 -15.67 10.41 -2.15
C LYS A 164 -15.71 11.28 -0.89
N GLY A 165 -16.90 11.64 -0.42
CA GLY A 165 -17.05 12.41 0.81
C GLY A 165 -16.54 11.67 2.05
N LEU A 166 -16.88 10.39 2.19
CA LEU A 166 -16.45 9.55 3.32
C LEU A 166 -14.94 9.30 3.33
N ILE A 167 -14.34 9.02 2.17
CA ILE A 167 -12.88 8.83 2.05
C ILE A 167 -12.16 10.12 2.46
N TYR A 168 -12.65 11.28 2.00
CA TYR A 168 -12.05 12.57 2.38
C TYR A 168 -12.13 12.80 3.89
N ALA A 169 -13.30 12.60 4.49
CA ALA A 169 -13.50 12.75 5.94
C ALA A 169 -12.55 11.81 6.73
N MET A 170 -12.50 10.54 6.34
CA MET A 170 -11.60 9.54 6.94
C MET A 170 -10.13 9.94 6.85
N LEU A 171 -9.66 10.44 5.70
CA LEU A 171 -8.29 10.93 5.55
C LEU A 171 -8.01 12.14 6.44
N MET A 172 -8.96 13.05 6.58
CA MET A 172 -8.80 14.22 7.46
C MET A 172 -8.85 13.83 8.94
N GLU A 173 -9.59 12.79 9.31
CA GLU A 173 -9.55 12.25 10.66
C GLU A 173 -8.18 11.66 11.02
N ILE A 174 -7.53 10.96 10.08
CA ILE A 174 -6.13 10.50 10.26
C ILE A 174 -5.17 11.69 10.45
N VAL A 175 -5.36 12.79 9.71
CA VAL A 175 -4.55 14.01 9.91
C VAL A 175 -4.70 14.53 11.35
N LYS A 176 -5.92 14.57 11.89
CA LYS A 176 -6.18 15.03 13.28
C LYS A 176 -5.54 14.08 14.30
N ILE A 177 -5.72 12.76 14.14
CA ILE A 177 -5.15 11.75 15.04
C ILE A 177 -3.61 11.88 15.06
N ASN A 178 -2.98 12.01 13.90
CA ASN A 178 -1.53 12.17 13.82
C ASN A 178 -1.05 13.52 14.40
N TYR A 179 -1.84 14.59 14.25
CA TYR A 179 -1.52 15.88 14.84
C TYR A 179 -1.58 15.85 16.38
N SER A 180 -2.64 15.29 16.96
CA SER A 180 -2.82 15.17 18.41
C SER A 180 -1.72 14.31 19.04
N ASN A 181 -1.41 13.18 18.45
CA ASN A 181 -0.35 12.28 18.91
C ASN A 181 1.06 12.89 18.85
N SER A 182 1.30 13.85 17.94
CA SER A 182 2.58 14.58 17.86
C SER A 182 2.78 15.55 19.03
N GLN A 183 1.71 15.98 19.68
CA GLN A 183 1.77 16.89 20.82
C GLN A 183 1.93 16.16 22.17
N GLU A 184 1.40 14.95 22.31
CA GLU A 184 1.40 14.20 23.57
C GLU A 184 2.67 13.37 23.80
N ASN A 185 3.33 12.92 22.76
CA ASN A 185 4.52 12.06 22.86
C ASN A 185 5.80 12.86 22.62
N GLY A 186 6.50 13.19 23.71
CA GLY A 186 7.80 13.89 23.68
C GLY A 186 8.83 13.22 22.78
N MET A 187 9.14 13.87 21.79
CA MET A 187 10.24 14.12 20.81
C MET A 187 11.46 13.17 20.68
N LEU A 188 11.71 12.12 21.41
CA LEU A 188 13.06 11.50 21.40
C LEU A 188 13.19 10.11 20.75
N MET A 189 12.13 9.31 20.62
CA MET A 189 12.21 8.00 19.93
C MET A 189 11.66 8.02 18.50
N HIS A 190 10.90 9.03 18.13
CA HIS A 190 10.26 9.20 16.82
C HIS A 190 11.19 9.73 15.71
N THR A 191 12.20 10.52 16.05
CA THR A 191 12.96 11.33 15.07
C THR A 191 13.74 10.49 14.06
N TYR A 192 14.41 9.43 14.48
CA TYR A 192 15.24 8.60 13.58
C TYR A 192 14.37 7.74 12.64
N TYR A 193 13.28 7.21 13.14
CA TYR A 193 12.34 6.38 12.38
C TYR A 193 11.56 7.20 11.35
N GLU A 194 11.10 8.39 11.74
CA GLU A 194 10.43 9.34 10.86
C GLU A 194 11.36 9.82 9.75
N GLU A 195 12.62 10.08 10.05
CA GLU A 195 13.61 10.55 9.06
C GLU A 195 13.94 9.47 8.03
N THR A 196 14.14 8.22 8.45
CA THR A 196 14.44 7.10 7.56
C THR A 196 13.26 6.78 6.63
N ASN A 197 12.05 6.71 7.20
CA ASN A 197 10.82 6.50 6.41
C ASN A 197 10.55 7.66 5.48
N TYR A 198 10.84 8.90 5.88
CA TYR A 198 10.72 10.08 5.03
C TYR A 198 11.68 10.02 3.83
N LYS A 199 12.95 9.62 4.04
CA LYS A 199 13.93 9.46 2.96
C LYS A 199 13.54 8.37 1.98
N LEU A 200 13.06 7.23 2.49
CA LEU A 200 12.51 6.16 1.64
C LEU A 200 11.30 6.63 0.84
N LYS A 201 10.41 7.39 1.46
CA LYS A 201 9.24 7.96 0.80
C LYS A 201 9.64 8.89 -0.34
N LEU A 202 10.58 9.81 -0.13
CA LEU A 202 11.09 10.71 -1.19
C LEU A 202 11.66 9.91 -2.37
N ALA A 203 12.45 8.86 -2.09
CA ALA A 203 12.98 7.98 -3.13
C ALA A 203 11.87 7.29 -3.94
N ILE A 204 10.83 6.79 -3.26
CA ILE A 204 9.70 6.13 -3.90
C ILE A 204 8.85 7.11 -4.70
N GLU A 205 8.59 8.29 -4.18
CA GLU A 205 7.88 9.35 -4.90
C GLU A 205 8.64 9.73 -6.18
N TYR A 206 9.95 9.93 -6.08
CA TYR A 206 10.77 10.19 -7.26
C TYR A 206 10.68 9.08 -8.31
N ILE A 207 10.76 7.81 -7.88
CA ILE A 207 10.61 6.66 -8.77
C ILE A 207 9.22 6.65 -9.44
N ASN A 208 8.16 6.88 -8.68
CA ASN A 208 6.80 6.89 -9.23
C ASN A 208 6.55 8.01 -10.24
N ASP A 209 7.16 9.17 -10.03
CA ASP A 209 7.00 10.32 -10.92
C ASP A 209 7.86 10.19 -12.20
N ASN A 210 8.95 9.41 -12.15
CA ASN A 210 9.94 9.35 -13.21
C ASN A 210 10.17 7.95 -13.81
N TYR A 211 9.40 6.92 -13.43
CA TYR A 211 9.65 5.52 -13.81
C TYR A 211 9.78 5.29 -15.31
N ALA A 212 9.10 6.08 -16.14
CA ALA A 212 9.16 5.98 -17.60
C ALA A 212 10.45 6.52 -18.22
N SER A 213 11.22 7.29 -17.47
CA SER A 213 12.48 7.90 -17.89
C SER A 213 13.67 6.98 -17.64
N ASP A 214 14.86 7.36 -18.15
CA ASP A 214 16.12 6.68 -17.84
C ASP A 214 16.61 7.07 -16.45
N ILE A 215 16.11 6.37 -15.43
CA ILE A 215 16.44 6.60 -14.01
C ILE A 215 17.79 5.96 -13.67
N ARG A 216 18.70 6.74 -13.10
CA ARG A 216 19.94 6.28 -12.51
C ARG A 216 19.84 6.19 -10.99
N MET A 217 20.74 5.44 -10.39
CA MET A 217 20.80 5.29 -8.95
C MET A 217 21.08 6.64 -8.25
N SER A 218 21.94 7.46 -8.84
CA SER A 218 22.23 8.83 -8.38
C SER A 218 20.98 9.69 -8.30
N ASP A 219 20.13 9.64 -9.32
CA ASP A 219 18.93 10.48 -9.39
C ASP A 219 17.97 10.20 -8.22
N ILE A 220 17.84 8.91 -7.85
CA ILE A 220 16.99 8.47 -6.72
C ILE A 220 17.63 8.89 -5.39
N SER A 221 18.95 8.74 -5.25
CA SER A 221 19.66 9.08 -4.02
C SER A 221 19.67 10.59 -3.77
N ASP A 222 19.84 11.39 -4.82
CA ASP A 222 19.80 12.85 -4.74
C ASP A 222 18.40 13.34 -4.36
N ALA A 223 17.33 12.77 -4.95
CA ALA A 223 15.96 13.09 -4.58
C ALA A 223 15.61 12.76 -3.11
N ALA A 224 16.26 11.75 -2.55
CA ALA A 224 16.11 11.37 -1.15
C ALA A 224 17.11 12.04 -0.19
N TYR A 225 18.03 12.85 -0.70
CA TYR A 225 19.10 13.52 0.07
C TYR A 225 19.97 12.53 0.87
N ILE A 226 20.33 11.39 0.27
CA ILE A 226 21.17 10.35 0.88
C ILE A 226 22.19 9.80 -0.12
N SER A 227 23.21 9.08 0.39
CA SER A 227 24.17 8.41 -0.48
C SER A 227 23.52 7.18 -1.15
N GLU A 228 24.01 6.80 -2.35
CA GLU A 228 23.56 5.59 -3.06
C GLU A 228 23.74 4.32 -2.20
N SER A 229 24.83 4.23 -1.45
CA SER A 229 25.09 3.07 -0.57
C SER A 229 24.03 2.96 0.51
N TYR A 230 23.69 4.07 1.15
CA TYR A 230 22.66 4.11 2.20
C TYR A 230 21.27 3.82 1.61
N LEU A 231 20.95 4.39 0.44
CA LEU A 231 19.71 4.10 -0.28
C LEU A 231 19.57 2.59 -0.59
N ARG A 232 20.64 1.94 -1.07
CA ARG A 232 20.64 0.47 -1.31
C ARG A 232 20.37 -0.31 -0.04
N SER A 233 21.02 0.07 1.05
CA SER A 233 20.83 -0.56 2.37
C SER A 233 19.39 -0.43 2.84
N LEU A 234 18.81 0.78 2.76
CA LEU A 234 17.43 1.05 3.15
C LEU A 234 16.43 0.24 2.32
N PHE A 235 16.54 0.24 0.98
CA PHE A 235 15.65 -0.54 0.13
C PHE A 235 15.77 -2.03 0.37
N THR A 236 16.99 -2.53 0.58
CA THR A 236 17.21 -3.96 0.83
C THR A 236 16.67 -4.38 2.19
N SER A 237 16.83 -3.56 3.23
CA SER A 237 16.31 -3.85 4.57
C SER A 237 14.78 -3.76 4.63
N HIS A 238 14.17 -2.73 4.02
CA HIS A 238 12.72 -2.50 4.11
C HIS A 238 11.92 -3.31 3.06
N TYR A 239 12.41 -3.37 1.82
CA TYR A 239 11.67 -3.96 0.69
C TYR A 239 12.28 -5.25 0.13
N GLY A 240 13.44 -5.67 0.62
CA GLY A 240 14.11 -6.87 0.15
C GLY A 240 14.62 -6.80 -1.28
N VAL A 241 14.57 -5.64 -1.93
CA VAL A 241 15.00 -5.41 -3.32
C VAL A 241 15.86 -4.15 -3.42
N SER A 242 16.68 -4.05 -4.48
CA SER A 242 17.41 -2.82 -4.76
C SER A 242 16.47 -1.74 -5.34
N PRO A 243 16.82 -0.44 -5.23
CA PRO A 243 16.03 0.65 -5.81
C PRO A 243 15.74 0.47 -7.30
N LEU A 244 16.72 0.09 -8.13
CA LEU A 244 16.51 -0.13 -9.56
C LEU A 244 15.61 -1.34 -9.86
N LYS A 245 15.61 -2.38 -9.03
CA LYS A 245 14.63 -3.47 -9.15
C LYS A 245 13.23 -3.01 -8.76
N TYR A 246 13.13 -2.06 -7.85
CA TYR A 246 11.86 -1.43 -7.52
C TYR A 246 11.34 -0.58 -8.69
N VAL A 247 12.21 0.14 -9.41
CA VAL A 247 11.85 0.83 -10.68
C VAL A 247 11.27 -0.16 -11.69
N ASP A 248 11.95 -1.28 -11.95
CA ASP A 248 11.43 -2.33 -12.86
C ASP A 248 10.04 -2.81 -12.43
N TYR A 249 9.84 -2.95 -11.13
CA TYR A 249 8.56 -3.35 -10.56
C TYR A 249 7.45 -2.32 -10.86
N ILE A 250 7.70 -1.04 -10.61
CA ILE A 250 6.74 0.04 -10.92
C ILE A 250 6.42 0.07 -12.43
N ARG A 251 7.43 -0.06 -13.29
CA ARG A 251 7.26 -0.13 -14.74
C ARG A 251 6.32 -1.27 -15.16
N ILE A 252 6.50 -2.47 -14.62
CA ILE A 252 5.61 -3.62 -14.93
C ILE A 252 4.20 -3.38 -14.40
N THR A 253 4.07 -2.79 -13.23
CA THR A 253 2.79 -2.40 -12.66
C THR A 253 2.00 -1.46 -13.57
N GLN A 254 2.66 -0.43 -14.11
CA GLN A 254 2.03 0.49 -15.05
C GLN A 254 1.73 -0.20 -16.41
N ALA A 255 2.62 -1.08 -16.86
CA ALA A 255 2.38 -1.87 -18.07
C ALA A 255 1.12 -2.73 -17.95
N CYS A 256 0.87 -3.36 -16.79
CA CYS A 256 -0.36 -4.12 -16.56
C CYS A 256 -1.60 -3.22 -16.70
N LYS A 257 -1.60 -2.01 -16.13
CA LYS A 257 -2.72 -1.08 -16.25
C LYS A 257 -3.00 -0.68 -17.70
N ILE A 258 -1.95 -0.38 -18.48
CA ILE A 258 -2.10 0.01 -19.88
C ILE A 258 -2.57 -1.18 -20.73
N LEU A 259 -2.07 -2.39 -20.47
CA LEU A 259 -2.53 -3.60 -21.17
C LEU A 259 -4.01 -3.93 -20.90
N ASP A 260 -4.55 -3.52 -19.74
CA ASP A 260 -5.97 -3.69 -19.42
C ASP A 260 -6.88 -2.81 -20.31
N THR A 261 -6.39 -1.67 -20.83
CA THR A 261 -7.18 -0.78 -21.74
C THR A 261 -7.22 -1.28 -23.18
N LYS A 262 -6.29 -2.14 -23.59
CA LYS A 262 -6.16 -2.72 -24.94
C LYS A 262 -5.96 -1.73 -26.10
N ASP A 263 -5.61 -0.53 -25.81
CA ASP A 263 -5.47 0.53 -26.81
C ASP A 263 -4.09 0.53 -27.49
N LYS A 264 -3.14 -0.25 -26.97
CA LYS A 264 -1.73 -0.21 -27.38
C LYS A 264 -1.15 -1.62 -27.55
N SER A 265 -0.22 -1.77 -28.49
CA SER A 265 0.55 -3.00 -28.63
C SER A 265 1.49 -3.22 -27.45
N ILE A 266 1.84 -4.48 -27.16
CA ILE A 266 2.79 -4.85 -26.09
C ILE A 266 4.12 -4.08 -26.23
N ALA A 267 4.58 -3.83 -27.45
CA ALA A 267 5.81 -3.11 -27.72
C ALA A 267 5.72 -1.60 -27.39
N GLU A 268 4.57 -0.99 -27.67
CA GLU A 268 4.29 0.40 -27.30
C GLU A 268 4.19 0.53 -25.78
N VAL A 269 3.47 -0.37 -25.12
CA VAL A 269 3.35 -0.40 -23.65
C VAL A 269 4.72 -0.53 -22.99
N ALA A 270 5.57 -1.45 -23.46
CA ALA A 270 6.92 -1.60 -22.92
C ALA A 270 7.74 -0.31 -23.00
N ARG A 271 7.69 0.38 -24.14
CA ARG A 271 8.41 1.63 -24.38
C ARG A 271 7.88 2.77 -23.52
N GLU A 272 6.57 2.91 -23.43
CA GLU A 272 5.90 3.91 -22.61
C GLU A 272 6.19 3.74 -21.11
N CYS A 273 6.37 2.49 -20.68
CA CYS A 273 6.78 2.19 -19.32
C CYS A 273 8.30 2.27 -19.07
N GLY A 274 9.07 2.79 -20.02
CA GLY A 274 10.52 3.04 -19.86
C GLY A 274 11.42 1.82 -20.10
N PHE A 275 10.93 0.77 -20.80
CA PHE A 275 11.78 -0.34 -21.20
C PHE A 275 12.35 -0.12 -22.59
N ASN A 276 13.68 0.02 -22.65
CA ASN A 276 14.42 0.17 -23.93
C ASN A 276 14.65 -1.19 -24.64
N ASN A 277 14.35 -2.31 -23.98
CA ASN A 277 14.60 -3.65 -24.52
C ASN A 277 13.44 -4.60 -24.21
N MET A 278 12.85 -5.18 -25.26
CA MET A 278 11.72 -6.12 -25.17
C MET A 278 12.05 -7.41 -24.41
N SER A 279 13.29 -7.89 -24.51
CA SER A 279 13.70 -9.10 -23.77
C SER A 279 13.72 -8.83 -22.27
N THR A 280 14.22 -7.67 -21.85
CA THR A 280 14.19 -7.23 -20.44
C THR A 280 12.76 -7.04 -19.96
N PHE A 281 11.91 -6.40 -20.75
CA PHE A 281 10.48 -6.24 -20.44
C PHE A 281 9.81 -7.61 -20.23
N ASN A 282 9.88 -8.52 -21.18
CA ASN A 282 9.26 -9.85 -21.10
C ASN A 282 9.75 -10.66 -19.90
N LYS A 283 11.06 -10.62 -19.62
CA LYS A 283 11.67 -11.28 -18.45
C LYS A 283 11.12 -10.73 -17.13
N ASN A 284 11.11 -9.40 -16.99
CA ASN A 284 10.60 -8.76 -15.78
C ASN A 284 9.09 -8.95 -15.66
N PHE A 285 8.33 -8.78 -16.73
CA PHE A 285 6.88 -8.99 -16.72
C PHE A 285 6.51 -10.40 -16.24
N LYS A 286 7.13 -11.45 -16.84
CA LYS A 286 6.90 -12.83 -16.41
C LYS A 286 7.33 -13.08 -14.97
N LYS A 287 8.44 -12.46 -14.54
CA LYS A 287 8.95 -12.60 -13.16
C LYS A 287 7.99 -12.01 -12.13
N PHE A 288 7.37 -10.86 -12.42
CA PHE A 288 6.50 -10.16 -11.49
C PHE A 288 5.05 -10.61 -11.53
N THR A 289 4.53 -10.97 -12.72
CA THR A 289 3.12 -11.35 -12.91
C THR A 289 2.89 -12.87 -12.95
N GLY A 290 3.95 -13.65 -13.08
CA GLY A 290 3.90 -15.11 -13.33
C GLY A 290 3.56 -15.47 -14.78
N LYS A 291 3.22 -14.50 -15.65
CA LYS A 291 2.72 -14.68 -17.02
C LYS A 291 3.51 -13.83 -18.00
N THR A 292 3.54 -14.27 -19.27
CA THR A 292 4.03 -13.38 -20.33
C THR A 292 3.02 -12.26 -20.60
N PRO A 293 3.44 -11.09 -21.15
CA PRO A 293 2.53 -10.01 -21.50
C PRO A 293 1.35 -10.49 -22.38
N LYS A 294 1.62 -11.34 -23.37
CA LYS A 294 0.61 -11.90 -24.27
C LYS A 294 -0.40 -12.81 -23.56
N GLN A 295 0.06 -13.61 -22.57
CA GLN A 295 -0.83 -14.44 -21.75
C GLN A 295 -1.71 -13.58 -20.85
N TYR A 296 -1.13 -12.52 -20.25
CA TYR A 296 -1.83 -11.57 -19.40
C TYR A 296 -2.95 -10.85 -20.16
N GLU A 297 -2.65 -10.29 -21.33
CA GLU A 297 -3.60 -9.63 -22.22
C GLU A 297 -4.77 -10.56 -22.62
N LYS A 298 -4.48 -11.81 -22.99
CA LYS A 298 -5.49 -12.81 -23.41
C LYS A 298 -6.45 -13.22 -22.28
N GLU A 299 -5.97 -13.31 -21.05
CA GLU A 299 -6.81 -13.71 -19.91
C GLU A 299 -7.77 -12.59 -19.48
N ASN A 300 -7.35 -11.33 -19.58
CA ASN A 300 -8.21 -10.19 -19.28
C ASN A 300 -9.28 -9.95 -20.36
N THR A 301 -9.10 -10.55 -21.55
CA THR A 301 -10.13 -10.57 -22.59
C THR A 301 -11.32 -11.47 -22.25
N ARG A 302 -11.10 -12.55 -21.46
CA ARG A 302 -12.15 -13.53 -21.09
C ARG A 302 -12.98 -13.13 -19.87
N LYS A 303 -12.64 -12.02 -19.19
CA LYS A 303 -13.39 -11.53 -18.00
C LYS A 303 -14.45 -10.47 -18.33
N ILE A 304 -14.58 -10.08 -19.59
CA ILE A 304 -15.47 -9.02 -20.05
C ILE A 304 -16.67 -9.62 -20.84
N ASP A 305 -16.60 -10.89 -21.20
CA ASP A 305 -17.71 -11.68 -21.75
C ASP A 305 -18.36 -12.50 -20.62
#